data_3507f7eb0dd24a90c643ad290790c948
#
_entry.id   3507f7eb0dd24a90c643ad290790c948
#
_cell.length_a   1.000
_cell.length_b   1.000
_cell.length_c   1.000
_cell.angle_alpha   90.00
_cell.angle_beta   90.00
_cell.angle_gamma   90.00
#
_symmetry.space_group_name_H-M   'P 1'
#
loop_
_entity.id
_entity.type
_entity.pdbx_description
1 polymer ?
#
loop_
_entity_poly.entity_id
_entity_poly.type
_entity_poly.pdbx_seq_one_letter_code
_entity_poly.pdbx_strand_id
1 'polypeptide(L)'
;MGSRARLGMLALALVATAALTPALVAPAEAIGGTSIPVHGRLLVAQPDAPGLRPTYAVALADGDVVPVSASFGPGVRTGAVFDGQLAVPATVTRSLADHGESGATAALRVVDRRSLTLAVVGTPTITEVSAAITPTTHAQFVAAVDNQGPLGQTDSQLLGHVSAVGAYWKGEADGAIGSIEVPSTVTHYDTALSASDCGLGHDFFAVVQEAAAQFPGIQIGGSDQLVLFVPPSCSSGGVVGEATVGSSFASGGALIVKAGGAIEGTYAHETGHNYGFEHANVRWSGTSMEYYGIYDVMGFAITGVNQLTALSTPFRVFQGITRPGEIQAVDLGARTVPVRATATIRPRSDDAGTRSVRVVDPDTGRTLYLDYRSGTGQDAGSAYLARPSLSSSKGSVRYAPGVVITAARSGGGVDAMVVDGSGHTSLAAGDVWHNRAHTLAVRVTGIDAAGAHVTVDFTLGKLTTAKPRISGKPHVGRTLKARPGAWTSGTTFSYTWHANGKRIKGATTAKLRLTKAQKGKRVSVSVTGKKRGYTTVSKTSAKTRKIR
;
A
#
# COMPACT_ATOMS: atom_id res chain seq x y z
N MET A 1 52.86 11.64 -16.50
CA MET A 1 52.99 11.61 -15.04
C MET A 1 51.75 12.23 -14.42
N GLY A 2 51.00 11.53 -13.60
CA GLY A 2 49.78 12.06 -12.95
C GLY A 2 48.68 11.02 -12.88
N SER A 3 48.91 10.01 -12.05
CA SER A 3 47.92 8.99 -11.65
C SER A 3 46.71 9.64 -10.94
N ARG A 4 45.50 9.44 -11.45
CA ARG A 4 44.25 9.74 -10.72
C ARG A 4 43.71 8.42 -10.12
N ALA A 5 43.85 8.35 -8.81
CA ALA A 5 43.20 7.30 -8.01
C ALA A 5 41.65 7.46 -8.07
N ARG A 6 40.96 6.40 -8.44
CA ARG A 6 39.50 6.28 -8.30
C ARG A 6 39.19 5.83 -6.87
N LEU A 7 38.58 6.70 -6.08
CA LEU A 7 37.93 6.29 -4.83
C LEU A 7 36.67 5.50 -5.19
N GLY A 8 36.66 4.22 -4.84
CA GLY A 8 35.45 3.42 -4.83
C GLY A 8 34.63 3.77 -3.60
N MET A 9 33.40 4.26 -3.81
CA MET A 9 32.41 4.36 -2.74
C MET A 9 31.87 2.96 -2.44
N LEU A 10 32.21 2.46 -1.26
CA LEU A 10 31.54 1.31 -0.66
C LEU A 10 30.18 1.82 -0.16
N ALA A 11 29.09 1.38 -0.80
CA ALA A 11 27.75 1.60 -0.27
C ALA A 11 27.54 0.63 0.90
N LEU A 12 27.52 1.16 2.12
CA LEU A 12 27.12 0.43 3.31
C LEU A 12 25.59 0.31 3.28
N ALA A 13 25.06 -0.88 3.04
CA ALA A 13 23.65 -1.17 3.19
C ALA A 13 23.30 -1.13 4.69
N LEU A 14 22.57 -0.10 5.10
CA LEU A 14 21.98 -0.03 6.44
C LEU A 14 20.77 -0.97 6.48
N VAL A 15 20.90 -2.10 7.16
CA VAL A 15 19.77 -2.96 7.52
C VAL A 15 19.00 -2.26 8.64
N ALA A 16 17.87 -1.64 8.30
CA ALA A 16 16.97 -1.07 9.29
C ALA A 16 16.11 -2.20 9.89
N THR A 17 16.45 -2.68 11.06
CA THR A 17 15.58 -3.55 11.87
C THR A 17 14.47 -2.71 12.48
N ALA A 18 13.29 -2.72 11.89
CA ALA A 18 12.09 -2.18 12.51
C ALA A 18 11.50 -3.25 13.44
N ALA A 19 11.52 -2.99 14.74
CA ALA A 19 10.79 -3.81 15.71
C ALA A 19 9.29 -3.53 15.55
N LEU A 20 8.55 -4.50 15.04
CA LEU A 20 7.10 -4.44 14.91
C LEU A 20 6.42 -4.77 16.24
N THR A 21 5.26 -4.16 16.51
CA THR A 21 4.45 -4.32 17.73
C THR A 21 4.07 -5.78 17.98
N PRO A 22 4.01 -6.24 19.26
CA PRO A 22 3.78 -7.65 19.59
C PRO A 22 2.41 -8.14 19.13
N ALA A 23 2.38 -9.38 18.57
CA ALA A 23 1.18 -10.12 18.29
C ALA A 23 0.40 -10.43 19.58
N LEU A 24 -0.94 -10.39 19.54
CA LEU A 24 -1.79 -10.92 20.61
C LEU A 24 -1.73 -12.45 20.54
N VAL A 25 -1.05 -13.06 21.49
CA VAL A 25 -0.75 -14.49 21.54
C VAL A 25 -1.43 -15.12 22.75
N ALA A 26 -2.07 -16.27 22.55
CA ALA A 26 -2.61 -17.06 23.65
C ALA A 26 -1.47 -17.79 24.41
N PRO A 27 -1.53 -17.91 25.75
CA PRO A 27 -0.53 -18.66 26.48
C PRO A 27 -0.62 -20.17 26.20
N ALA A 28 0.51 -20.84 26.02
CA ALA A 28 0.60 -22.28 25.68
C ALA A 28 -0.10 -23.19 26.66
N GLU A 29 -0.17 -22.82 27.94
CA GLU A 29 -0.85 -23.57 29.01
C GLU A 29 -2.38 -23.73 28.80
N ALA A 30 -3.01 -22.83 28.00
CA ALA A 30 -4.44 -22.91 27.70
C ALA A 30 -4.79 -23.99 26.65
N ILE A 31 -3.79 -24.55 25.93
CA ILE A 31 -4.01 -25.46 24.79
C ILE A 31 -3.62 -26.90 25.12
N GLY A 32 -2.98 -27.17 26.26
CA GLY A 32 -2.63 -28.51 26.75
C GLY A 32 -1.66 -29.30 25.87
N GLY A 33 -0.79 -28.61 25.10
CA GLY A 33 0.14 -29.20 24.14
C GLY A 33 1.59 -28.80 24.36
N THR A 34 2.49 -29.39 23.58
CA THR A 34 3.92 -29.07 23.55
C THR A 34 4.18 -27.98 22.53
N SER A 35 5.05 -27.00 22.85
CA SER A 35 5.51 -26.03 21.85
C SER A 35 6.74 -26.56 21.13
N ILE A 36 6.82 -26.31 19.83
CA ILE A 36 7.96 -26.66 18.97
C ILE A 36 8.55 -25.39 18.35
N PRO A 37 9.89 -25.28 18.30
CA PRO A 37 10.53 -24.17 17.60
C PRO A 37 10.32 -24.33 16.10
N VAL A 38 9.99 -23.22 15.44
CA VAL A 38 9.77 -23.16 13.98
C VAL A 38 10.54 -21.98 13.41
N HIS A 39 11.32 -22.26 12.38
CA HIS A 39 12.01 -21.26 11.58
C HIS A 39 11.58 -21.43 10.13
N GLY A 40 11.16 -20.32 9.48
CA GLY A 40 10.67 -20.39 8.11
C GLY A 40 10.36 -19.01 7.54
N ARG A 41 9.62 -18.98 6.44
CA ARG A 41 9.14 -17.73 5.84
C ARG A 41 7.66 -17.56 6.16
N LEU A 42 7.31 -16.39 6.68
CA LEU A 42 5.91 -16.04 6.90
C LEU A 42 5.20 -15.86 5.56
N LEU A 43 4.01 -16.45 5.44
CA LEU A 43 3.08 -16.22 4.35
C LEU A 43 1.90 -15.43 4.91
N VAL A 44 1.49 -14.38 4.20
CA VAL A 44 0.35 -13.53 4.53
C VAL A 44 -0.59 -13.56 3.35
N ALA A 45 -1.79 -14.13 3.50
CA ALA A 45 -2.81 -14.13 2.47
C ALA A 45 -3.89 -13.09 2.77
N GLN A 46 -4.32 -12.38 1.74
CA GLN A 46 -5.36 -11.38 1.79
C GLN A 46 -6.51 -11.84 0.90
N PRO A 47 -7.69 -12.18 1.50
CA PRO A 47 -8.87 -12.50 0.71
C PRO A 47 -9.34 -11.28 -0.11
N ASP A 48 -9.69 -11.51 -1.37
CA ASP A 48 -10.15 -10.47 -2.29
C ASP A 48 -11.65 -10.13 -2.07
N ALA A 49 -12.00 -9.83 -0.81
CA ALA A 49 -13.34 -9.38 -0.43
C ALA A 49 -13.27 -8.36 0.73
N PRO A 50 -14.09 -7.29 0.67
CA PRO A 50 -14.11 -6.27 1.69
C PRO A 50 -14.49 -6.83 3.07
N GLY A 51 -13.67 -6.50 4.08
CA GLY A 51 -13.96 -6.80 5.49
C GLY A 51 -13.45 -8.16 5.98
N LEU A 52 -12.90 -9.01 5.12
CA LEU A 52 -12.19 -10.21 5.54
C LEU A 52 -10.83 -9.86 6.13
N ARG A 53 -10.33 -10.71 7.03
CA ARG A 53 -9.04 -10.52 7.69
C ARG A 53 -7.97 -11.34 7.00
N PRO A 54 -6.70 -10.86 6.99
CA PRO A 54 -5.58 -11.67 6.53
C PRO A 54 -5.47 -12.97 7.30
N THR A 55 -5.08 -14.03 6.61
CA THR A 55 -4.69 -15.32 7.17
C THR A 55 -3.17 -15.50 7.07
N TYR A 56 -2.62 -16.41 7.87
CA TYR A 56 -1.18 -16.54 8.00
C TYR A 56 -0.75 -18.00 7.97
N ALA A 57 0.44 -18.25 7.39
CA ALA A 57 1.11 -19.54 7.47
C ALA A 57 2.63 -19.34 7.55
N VAL A 58 3.37 -20.40 7.86
CA VAL A 58 4.83 -20.43 7.79
C VAL A 58 5.23 -21.48 6.76
N ALA A 59 5.99 -21.07 5.73
CA ALA A 59 6.62 -21.97 4.79
C ALA A 59 7.96 -22.43 5.36
N LEU A 60 8.16 -23.73 5.45
CA LEU A 60 9.38 -24.37 5.94
C LEU A 60 10.38 -24.59 4.80
N ALA A 61 11.64 -24.87 5.14
CA ALA A 61 12.71 -25.06 4.17
C ALA A 61 12.52 -26.30 3.26
N ASP A 62 11.74 -27.27 3.70
CA ASP A 62 11.38 -28.47 2.93
C ASP A 62 10.18 -28.27 1.98
N GLY A 63 9.59 -27.07 1.96
CA GLY A 63 8.45 -26.70 1.14
C GLY A 63 7.10 -26.89 1.84
N ASP A 64 7.07 -27.48 3.03
CA ASP A 64 5.82 -27.62 3.81
C ASP A 64 5.27 -26.24 4.23
N VAL A 65 3.96 -26.08 4.14
CA VAL A 65 3.23 -24.86 4.55
C VAL A 65 2.41 -25.16 5.78
N VAL A 66 2.60 -24.38 6.84
CA VAL A 66 1.95 -24.58 8.15
C VAL A 66 1.03 -23.40 8.45
N PRO A 67 -0.30 -23.58 8.35
CA PRO A 67 -1.23 -22.53 8.75
C PRO A 67 -1.08 -22.16 10.23
N VAL A 68 -1.08 -20.86 10.56
CA VAL A 68 -0.90 -20.38 11.93
C VAL A 68 -2.03 -19.44 12.36
N SER A 69 -2.52 -19.65 13.56
CA SER A 69 -3.46 -18.75 14.22
C SER A 69 -2.69 -17.66 14.96
N ALA A 70 -2.57 -16.51 14.31
CA ALA A 70 -1.91 -15.33 14.87
C ALA A 70 -2.50 -14.05 14.26
N SER A 71 -2.22 -12.91 14.88
CA SER A 71 -2.45 -11.60 14.30
C SER A 71 -1.14 -10.82 14.35
N PHE A 72 -0.55 -10.57 13.19
CA PHE A 72 0.65 -9.76 13.09
C PHE A 72 0.28 -8.29 12.82
N GLY A 73 1.20 -7.38 13.13
CA GLY A 73 0.99 -5.95 12.93
C GLY A 73 0.80 -5.57 11.44
N PRO A 74 0.17 -4.42 11.16
CA PRO A 74 0.04 -3.94 9.79
C PRO A 74 1.42 -3.72 9.16
N GLY A 75 1.58 -4.19 7.92
CA GLY A 75 2.82 -4.06 7.16
C GLY A 75 3.70 -5.31 7.14
N VAL A 76 3.35 -6.36 7.88
CA VAL A 76 4.03 -7.67 7.74
C VAL A 76 3.67 -8.28 6.39
N ARG A 77 4.66 -8.79 5.68
CA ARG A 77 4.55 -9.29 4.29
C ARG A 77 5.03 -10.72 4.16
N THR A 78 4.53 -11.40 3.14
CA THR A 78 5.04 -12.72 2.71
C THR A 78 6.53 -12.63 2.39
N GLY A 79 7.28 -13.65 2.82
CA GLY A 79 8.73 -13.72 2.67
C GLY A 79 9.53 -13.21 3.87
N ALA A 80 8.89 -12.52 4.83
CA ALA A 80 9.54 -12.16 6.09
C ALA A 80 10.01 -13.43 6.82
N VAL A 81 11.18 -13.38 7.45
CA VAL A 81 11.68 -14.51 8.23
C VAL A 81 10.91 -14.58 9.54
N PHE A 82 10.31 -15.74 9.78
CA PHE A 82 9.63 -16.10 11.03
C PHE A 82 10.56 -16.98 11.88
N ASP A 83 10.76 -16.58 13.13
CA ASP A 83 11.46 -17.38 14.13
C ASP A 83 10.64 -17.36 15.43
N GLY A 84 10.03 -18.50 15.76
CA GLY A 84 9.07 -18.56 16.86
C GLY A 84 8.74 -19.97 17.33
N GLN A 85 7.71 -20.06 18.18
CA GLN A 85 7.22 -21.32 18.75
C GLN A 85 5.77 -21.53 18.30
N LEU A 86 5.43 -22.76 17.90
CA LEU A 86 4.07 -23.17 17.59
C LEU A 86 3.57 -24.18 18.62
N ALA A 87 2.32 -24.03 19.09
CA ALA A 87 1.68 -25.00 19.95
C ALA A 87 1.18 -26.19 19.13
N VAL A 88 1.63 -27.38 19.49
CA VAL A 88 1.19 -28.64 18.88
C VAL A 88 0.19 -29.31 19.82
N PRO A 89 -1.02 -29.68 19.35
CA PRO A 89 -2.01 -30.37 20.16
C PRO A 89 -1.46 -31.69 20.76
N ALA A 90 -1.90 -32.03 21.98
CA ALA A 90 -1.46 -33.23 22.69
C ALA A 90 -1.73 -34.56 21.95
N THR A 91 -2.73 -34.57 21.09
CA THR A 91 -3.04 -35.71 20.20
C THR A 91 -1.93 -35.97 19.20
N VAL A 92 -1.36 -34.91 18.62
CA VAL A 92 -0.24 -34.96 17.68
C VAL A 92 1.05 -35.39 18.39
N THR A 93 1.32 -34.81 19.57
CA THR A 93 2.50 -35.15 20.37
C THR A 93 2.51 -36.63 20.78
N ARG A 94 1.35 -37.21 21.10
CA ARG A 94 1.21 -38.65 21.38
C ARG A 94 1.50 -39.51 20.13
N SER A 95 0.93 -39.16 19.00
CA SER A 95 1.15 -39.89 17.75
C SER A 95 2.63 -39.87 17.33
N LEU A 96 3.35 -38.78 17.55
CA LEU A 96 4.79 -38.69 17.31
C LEU A 96 5.59 -39.64 18.22
N ALA A 97 5.26 -39.67 19.50
CA ALA A 97 5.91 -40.56 20.46
C ALA A 97 5.70 -42.05 20.11
N ASP A 98 4.49 -42.41 19.65
CA ASP A 98 4.13 -43.77 19.24
C ASP A 98 4.90 -44.24 17.99
N HIS A 99 5.36 -43.31 17.13
CA HIS A 99 6.15 -43.62 15.94
C HIS A 99 7.65 -43.39 16.11
N GLY A 100 8.11 -42.98 17.31
CA GLY A 100 9.53 -42.75 17.60
C GLY A 100 10.11 -41.53 16.87
N GLU A 101 9.26 -40.62 16.42
CA GLU A 101 9.66 -39.42 15.69
C GLU A 101 9.68 -38.17 16.63
N SER A 102 10.60 -37.25 16.36
CA SER A 102 10.72 -36.01 17.12
C SER A 102 11.03 -34.82 16.19
N GLY A 103 10.54 -33.63 16.56
CA GLY A 103 10.80 -32.39 15.84
C GLY A 103 9.60 -31.83 15.07
N ALA A 104 9.74 -30.61 14.59
CA ALA A 104 8.66 -29.85 13.95
C ALA A 104 8.17 -30.51 12.66
N THR A 105 9.08 -30.95 11.80
CA THR A 105 8.78 -31.58 10.51
C THR A 105 8.05 -32.91 10.69
N ALA A 106 8.45 -33.71 11.67
CA ALA A 106 7.78 -34.97 12.00
C ALA A 106 6.38 -34.71 12.58
N ALA A 107 6.23 -33.73 13.48
CA ALA A 107 4.94 -33.31 14.02
C ALA A 107 3.95 -32.92 12.91
N LEU A 108 4.42 -32.27 11.89
CA LEU A 108 3.61 -31.82 10.75
C LEU A 108 3.26 -32.93 9.76
N ARG A 109 4.05 -34.01 9.68
CA ARG A 109 3.76 -35.19 8.83
C ARG A 109 2.72 -36.12 9.43
N VAL A 110 2.65 -36.21 10.75
CA VAL A 110 1.73 -37.10 11.48
C VAL A 110 0.34 -36.49 11.63
N VAL A 111 0.23 -35.15 11.54
CA VAL A 111 -1.06 -34.46 11.59
C VAL A 111 -1.79 -34.69 10.27
N ASP A 112 -3.08 -34.99 10.37
CA ASP A 112 -3.96 -34.82 9.22
C ASP A 112 -3.88 -33.35 8.79
N ARG A 113 -3.08 -33.08 7.74
CA ARG A 113 -2.66 -31.73 7.30
C ARG A 113 -3.83 -30.82 6.91
N ARG A 114 -5.04 -31.39 6.86
CA ARG A 114 -6.26 -30.82 6.27
C ARG A 114 -7.03 -29.85 7.14
N SER A 115 -6.74 -29.78 8.44
CA SER A 115 -7.56 -28.96 9.35
C SER A 115 -6.80 -28.34 10.52
N LEU A 116 -5.48 -28.38 10.56
CA LEU A 116 -4.74 -27.91 11.73
C LEU A 116 -4.08 -26.55 11.51
N THR A 117 -4.72 -25.53 12.08
CA THR A 117 -4.07 -24.22 12.28
C THR A 117 -3.39 -24.21 13.63
N LEU A 118 -2.06 -24.04 13.66
CA LEU A 118 -1.29 -24.04 14.91
C LEU A 118 -1.24 -22.64 15.54
N ALA A 119 -1.39 -22.58 16.85
CA ALA A 119 -1.27 -21.31 17.56
C ALA A 119 0.21 -20.91 17.75
N VAL A 120 0.54 -19.66 17.48
CA VAL A 120 1.85 -19.08 17.79
C VAL A 120 1.95 -18.88 19.31
N VAL A 121 3.04 -19.32 19.92
CA VAL A 121 3.30 -19.22 21.36
C VAL A 121 4.38 -18.17 21.61
N GLY A 122 4.13 -17.28 22.55
CA GLY A 122 5.07 -16.20 22.86
C GLY A 122 5.14 -15.15 21.74
N THR A 123 6.15 -14.32 21.74
CA THR A 123 6.36 -13.28 20.73
C THR A 123 7.40 -13.77 19.71
N PRO A 124 7.01 -14.12 18.48
CA PRO A 124 7.96 -14.52 17.46
C PRO A 124 8.81 -13.32 17.01
N THR A 125 10.01 -13.60 16.54
CA THR A 125 10.83 -12.61 15.82
C THR A 125 10.41 -12.62 14.35
N ILE A 126 9.99 -11.47 13.83
CA ILE A 126 9.68 -11.27 12.41
C ILE A 126 10.71 -10.31 11.84
N THR A 127 11.45 -10.74 10.83
CA THR A 127 12.46 -9.93 10.15
C THR A 127 12.05 -9.74 8.70
N GLU A 128 11.72 -8.50 8.33
CA GLU A 128 11.45 -8.14 6.95
C GLU A 128 12.72 -8.27 6.11
N VAL A 129 12.61 -8.91 4.95
CA VAL A 129 13.69 -9.03 3.98
C VAL A 129 13.51 -7.94 2.93
N SER A 130 14.36 -6.90 2.99
CA SER A 130 14.43 -5.89 1.94
C SER A 130 15.25 -6.47 0.77
N ALA A 131 14.60 -6.76 -0.34
CA ALA A 131 15.31 -7.14 -1.56
C ALA A 131 15.87 -5.88 -2.26
N ALA A 132 17.15 -5.92 -2.63
CA ALA A 132 17.67 -5.00 -3.63
C ALA A 132 16.95 -5.27 -4.97
N ILE A 133 16.74 -4.21 -5.79
CA ILE A 133 16.18 -4.37 -7.14
C ILE A 133 17.25 -5.07 -8.00
N THR A 134 17.26 -6.38 -7.97
CA THR A 134 18.03 -7.24 -8.86
C THR A 134 17.02 -7.98 -9.73
N PRO A 135 17.28 -8.14 -11.04
CA PRO A 135 16.37 -8.91 -11.89
C PRO A 135 16.11 -10.29 -11.29
N THR A 136 14.87 -10.57 -10.95
CA THR A 136 14.45 -11.82 -10.33
C THR A 136 13.87 -12.76 -11.38
N THR A 137 14.18 -14.05 -11.29
CA THR A 137 13.50 -15.11 -12.03
C THR A 137 12.40 -15.68 -11.15
N HIS A 138 11.19 -15.78 -11.70
CA HIS A 138 10.06 -16.44 -11.07
C HIS A 138 9.79 -17.77 -11.78
N ALA A 139 9.92 -18.88 -11.08
CA ALA A 139 9.41 -20.16 -11.52
C ALA A 139 7.93 -20.27 -11.16
N GLN A 140 7.08 -20.57 -12.15
CA GLN A 140 5.65 -20.74 -11.91
C GLN A 140 5.31 -22.23 -11.85
N PHE A 141 4.59 -22.60 -10.81
CA PHE A 141 4.08 -23.95 -10.55
C PHE A 141 2.57 -23.90 -10.68
N VAL A 142 2.01 -24.56 -11.68
CA VAL A 142 0.61 -24.44 -12.05
C VAL A 142 -0.13 -25.73 -11.70
N ALA A 143 -1.12 -25.62 -10.83
CA ALA A 143 -2.00 -26.72 -10.44
C ALA A 143 -3.47 -26.42 -10.74
N ALA A 144 -4.27 -27.48 -10.84
CA ALA A 144 -5.71 -27.42 -11.01
C ALA A 144 -6.42 -28.47 -10.16
N VAL A 145 -7.54 -28.09 -9.56
CA VAL A 145 -8.39 -28.99 -8.76
C VAL A 145 -9.44 -29.64 -9.62
N ASP A 146 -9.51 -30.98 -9.65
CA ASP A 146 -10.42 -31.75 -10.52
C ASP A 146 -11.75 -32.13 -9.87
N ASN A 147 -11.74 -32.52 -8.59
CA ASN A 147 -12.91 -33.11 -7.93
C ASN A 147 -13.96 -32.09 -7.44
N GLN A 148 -13.79 -30.78 -7.72
CA GLN A 148 -14.71 -29.72 -7.32
C GLN A 148 -15.64 -29.26 -8.46
N GLY A 149 -15.55 -29.90 -9.62
CA GLY A 149 -16.34 -29.64 -10.82
C GLY A 149 -15.47 -29.26 -12.03
N PRO A 150 -16.09 -29.06 -13.19
CA PRO A 150 -15.32 -28.77 -14.41
C PRO A 150 -14.71 -27.36 -14.35
N LEU A 151 -13.44 -27.25 -14.73
CA LEU A 151 -12.72 -25.97 -14.86
C LEU A 151 -13.28 -25.12 -16.01
N GLY A 152 -13.83 -25.78 -17.06
CA GLY A 152 -14.32 -25.08 -18.26
C GLY A 152 -13.20 -24.52 -19.13
N GLN A 153 -11.95 -24.86 -18.86
CA GLN A 153 -10.74 -24.46 -19.56
C GLN A 153 -9.88 -25.70 -19.80
N THR A 154 -9.18 -25.75 -20.93
CA THR A 154 -8.13 -26.75 -21.20
C THR A 154 -6.81 -26.31 -20.61
N ASP A 155 -5.87 -27.23 -20.37
CA ASP A 155 -4.51 -26.91 -19.89
C ASP A 155 -3.82 -25.88 -20.77
N SER A 156 -3.94 -26.00 -22.09
CA SER A 156 -3.38 -25.05 -23.04
C SER A 156 -3.96 -23.63 -22.86
N GLN A 157 -5.25 -23.52 -22.55
CA GLN A 157 -5.86 -22.22 -22.25
C GLN A 157 -5.38 -21.67 -20.91
N LEU A 158 -5.30 -22.50 -19.86
CA LEU A 158 -4.79 -22.08 -18.55
C LEU A 158 -3.34 -21.60 -18.65
N LEU A 159 -2.45 -22.37 -19.33
CA LEU A 159 -1.07 -21.98 -19.56
C LEU A 159 -0.94 -20.74 -20.48
N GLY A 160 -1.88 -20.56 -21.39
CA GLY A 160 -2.01 -19.33 -22.18
C GLY A 160 -2.24 -18.09 -21.32
N HIS A 161 -3.16 -18.18 -20.34
CA HIS A 161 -3.41 -17.10 -19.38
C HIS A 161 -2.18 -16.85 -18.48
N VAL A 162 -1.52 -17.93 -18.03
CA VAL A 162 -0.29 -17.84 -17.22
C VAL A 162 0.81 -17.08 -18.00
N SER A 163 1.00 -17.43 -19.26
CA SER A 163 1.96 -16.76 -20.15
C SER A 163 1.63 -15.29 -20.38
N ALA A 164 0.36 -14.96 -20.65
CA ALA A 164 -0.09 -13.60 -20.92
C ALA A 164 0.12 -12.68 -19.71
N VAL A 165 -0.28 -13.14 -18.53
CA VAL A 165 -0.11 -12.40 -17.27
C VAL A 165 1.37 -12.29 -16.88
N GLY A 166 2.16 -13.33 -17.12
CA GLY A 166 3.60 -13.29 -16.93
C GLY A 166 4.28 -12.25 -17.82
N ALA A 167 3.91 -12.19 -19.10
CA ALA A 167 4.41 -11.18 -20.04
C ALA A 167 4.03 -9.75 -19.62
N TYR A 168 2.79 -9.55 -19.15
CA TYR A 168 2.31 -8.28 -18.62
C TYR A 168 3.18 -7.81 -17.45
N TRP A 169 3.32 -8.62 -16.41
CA TRP A 169 4.08 -8.24 -15.22
C TRP A 169 5.56 -8.01 -15.51
N LYS A 170 6.15 -8.84 -16.40
CA LYS A 170 7.52 -8.61 -16.86
C LYS A 170 7.67 -7.26 -17.56
N GLY A 171 6.69 -6.86 -18.37
CA GLY A 171 6.66 -5.55 -19.04
C GLY A 171 6.54 -4.39 -18.05
N GLU A 172 5.62 -4.51 -17.08
CA GLU A 172 5.39 -3.47 -16.07
C GLU A 172 6.54 -3.32 -15.06
N ALA A 173 7.28 -4.41 -14.79
CA ALA A 173 8.36 -4.42 -13.82
C ALA A 173 9.61 -3.64 -14.22
N ASP A 174 9.71 -3.17 -15.47
CA ASP A 174 10.81 -2.34 -15.97
C ASP A 174 12.22 -2.90 -15.68
N GLY A 175 12.38 -4.21 -15.91
CA GLY A 175 13.62 -4.95 -15.69
C GLY A 175 13.81 -5.49 -14.27
N ALA A 176 12.93 -5.19 -13.31
CA ALA A 176 12.98 -5.79 -11.97
C ALA A 176 12.62 -7.30 -12.00
N ILE A 177 11.83 -7.73 -12.99
CA ILE A 177 11.60 -9.14 -13.31
C ILE A 177 12.49 -9.52 -14.51
N GLY A 178 13.45 -10.41 -14.29
CA GLY A 178 14.35 -10.90 -15.33
C GLY A 178 13.66 -11.90 -16.27
N SER A 179 13.02 -12.91 -15.68
CA SER A 179 12.25 -13.91 -16.41
C SER A 179 11.08 -14.44 -15.57
N ILE A 180 10.07 -14.96 -16.26
CA ILE A 180 8.99 -15.76 -15.68
C ILE A 180 8.98 -17.07 -16.43
N GLU A 181 9.24 -18.16 -15.73
CA GLU A 181 9.33 -19.52 -16.27
C GLU A 181 7.96 -20.18 -16.16
N VAL A 182 7.25 -20.28 -17.28
CA VAL A 182 5.94 -20.92 -17.37
C VAL A 182 6.15 -22.43 -17.60
N PRO A 183 5.50 -23.31 -16.81
CA PRO A 183 5.64 -24.77 -17.02
C PRO A 183 4.98 -25.21 -18.32
N SER A 184 5.35 -26.39 -18.80
CA SER A 184 4.78 -27.00 -20.01
C SER A 184 3.46 -27.76 -19.75
N THR A 185 3.13 -28.01 -18.48
CA THR A 185 1.96 -28.81 -18.06
C THR A 185 1.28 -28.19 -16.86
N VAL A 186 -0.02 -28.44 -16.73
CA VAL A 186 -0.79 -28.20 -15.51
C VAL A 186 -0.77 -29.49 -14.68
N THR A 187 -0.55 -29.37 -13.39
CA THR A 187 -0.62 -30.52 -12.47
C THR A 187 -2.03 -30.62 -11.90
N HIS A 188 -2.71 -31.71 -12.22
CA HIS A 188 -4.07 -31.96 -11.74
C HIS A 188 -4.07 -32.77 -10.46
N TYR A 189 -4.95 -32.44 -9.51
CA TYR A 189 -5.12 -33.19 -8.27
C TYR A 189 -6.51 -33.05 -7.68
N ASP A 190 -6.87 -33.99 -6.83
CA ASP A 190 -8.09 -33.97 -6.05
C ASP A 190 -7.82 -33.34 -4.69
N THR A 191 -8.55 -32.26 -4.36
CA THR A 191 -8.50 -31.69 -3.01
C THR A 191 -9.31 -32.55 -2.04
N ALA A 192 -8.85 -32.59 -0.81
CA ALA A 192 -9.61 -33.25 0.26
C ALA A 192 -10.65 -32.33 0.91
N LEU A 193 -10.69 -31.07 0.55
CA LEU A 193 -11.74 -30.15 1.01
C LEU A 193 -13.12 -30.55 0.45
N SER A 194 -14.15 -30.13 1.13
CA SER A 194 -15.53 -30.40 0.68
C SER A 194 -15.83 -29.68 -0.65
N ALA A 195 -16.75 -30.22 -1.45
CA ALA A 195 -17.13 -29.67 -2.75
C ALA A 195 -17.64 -28.21 -2.73
N SER A 196 -17.97 -27.67 -1.57
CA SER A 196 -18.35 -26.26 -1.39
C SER A 196 -17.20 -25.36 -1.01
N ASP A 197 -16.02 -25.92 -0.74
CA ASP A 197 -14.88 -25.19 -0.16
C ASP A 197 -13.65 -25.36 -1.03
N CYS A 198 -13.34 -24.31 -1.79
CA CYS A 198 -12.18 -24.30 -2.67
C CYS A 198 -11.04 -23.44 -2.10
N GLY A 199 -11.00 -23.22 -0.80
CA GLY A 199 -9.99 -22.44 -0.12
C GLY A 199 -10.18 -20.92 -0.21
N LEU A 200 -11.07 -20.43 -1.07
CA LEU A 200 -11.29 -19.00 -1.26
C LEU A 200 -12.12 -18.40 -0.12
N GLY A 201 -11.53 -17.39 0.54
CA GLY A 201 -12.19 -16.62 1.59
C GLY A 201 -11.99 -17.14 3.01
N HIS A 202 -11.56 -18.39 3.24
CA HIS A 202 -11.36 -18.94 4.60
C HIS A 202 -10.32 -20.05 4.74
N ASP A 203 -10.21 -20.99 3.81
CA ASP A 203 -9.28 -22.12 3.94
C ASP A 203 -8.12 -22.07 2.93
N PHE A 204 -7.70 -20.88 2.53
CA PHE A 204 -6.67 -20.62 1.53
C PHE A 204 -5.41 -21.47 1.75
N PHE A 205 -4.83 -21.45 2.96
CA PHE A 205 -3.59 -22.17 3.20
C PHE A 205 -3.74 -23.68 3.24
N ALA A 206 -4.93 -24.22 3.50
CA ALA A 206 -5.17 -25.65 3.40
C ALA A 206 -5.02 -26.13 1.94
N VAL A 207 -5.64 -25.43 1.01
CA VAL A 207 -5.56 -25.74 -0.43
C VAL A 207 -4.17 -25.45 -0.98
N VAL A 208 -3.53 -24.34 -0.56
CA VAL A 208 -2.14 -24.03 -0.94
C VAL A 208 -1.19 -25.13 -0.48
N GLN A 209 -1.37 -25.69 0.72
CA GLN A 209 -0.56 -26.78 1.23
C GLN A 209 -0.71 -28.07 0.38
N GLU A 210 -1.96 -28.41 0.02
CA GLU A 210 -2.23 -29.57 -0.83
C GLU A 210 -1.61 -29.41 -2.22
N ALA A 211 -1.77 -28.22 -2.82
CA ALA A 211 -1.19 -27.91 -4.12
C ALA A 211 0.35 -27.91 -4.09
N ALA A 212 0.95 -27.30 -3.06
CA ALA A 212 2.41 -27.26 -2.89
C ALA A 212 3.02 -28.67 -2.76
N ALA A 213 2.32 -29.61 -2.12
CA ALA A 213 2.76 -30.99 -1.99
C ALA A 213 2.89 -31.73 -3.34
N GLN A 214 2.27 -31.21 -4.41
CA GLN A 214 2.42 -31.74 -5.77
C GLN A 214 3.76 -31.32 -6.41
N PHE A 215 4.47 -30.36 -5.83
CA PHE A 215 5.70 -29.78 -6.37
C PHE A 215 6.85 -29.86 -5.35
N PRO A 216 7.51 -31.02 -5.23
CA PRO A 216 8.62 -31.19 -4.29
C PRO A 216 9.71 -30.13 -4.50
N GLY A 217 10.06 -29.41 -3.43
CA GLY A 217 11.12 -28.39 -3.45
C GLY A 217 10.66 -26.97 -3.81
N ILE A 218 9.36 -26.74 -4.05
CA ILE A 218 8.84 -25.37 -4.26
C ILE A 218 9.16 -24.49 -3.05
N GLN A 219 9.57 -23.24 -3.32
CA GLN A 219 9.95 -22.26 -2.30
C GLN A 219 8.92 -21.12 -2.23
N ILE A 220 7.71 -21.43 -1.74
CA ILE A 220 6.66 -20.40 -1.52
C ILE A 220 7.16 -19.40 -0.47
N GLY A 221 7.05 -18.09 -0.77
CA GLY A 221 7.63 -17.01 0.04
C GLY A 221 9.08 -16.66 -0.32
N GLY A 222 9.70 -17.40 -1.27
CA GLY A 222 10.88 -17.00 -2.04
C GLY A 222 10.45 -16.24 -3.29
N SER A 223 11.02 -16.62 -4.46
CA SER A 223 10.63 -16.09 -5.79
C SER A 223 9.67 -17.00 -6.55
N ASP A 224 9.43 -18.24 -6.08
CA ASP A 224 8.53 -19.19 -6.73
C ASP A 224 7.07 -18.74 -6.58
N GLN A 225 6.28 -18.98 -7.62
CA GLN A 225 4.84 -18.65 -7.63
C GLN A 225 4.03 -19.93 -7.85
N LEU A 226 3.19 -20.27 -6.87
CA LEU A 226 2.18 -21.33 -6.98
C LEU A 226 0.88 -20.71 -7.50
N VAL A 227 0.46 -21.13 -8.68
CA VAL A 227 -0.78 -20.71 -9.34
C VAL A 227 -1.77 -21.86 -9.30
N LEU A 228 -2.87 -21.67 -8.59
CA LEU A 228 -3.90 -22.70 -8.43
C LEU A 228 -5.19 -22.25 -9.11
N PHE A 229 -5.66 -23.05 -10.06
CA PHE A 229 -6.96 -22.89 -10.68
C PHE A 229 -8.01 -23.80 -10.03
N VAL A 230 -9.14 -23.18 -9.64
CA VAL A 230 -10.28 -23.89 -9.08
C VAL A 230 -11.51 -23.72 -9.98
N PRO A 231 -12.44 -24.69 -10.00
CA PRO A 231 -13.64 -24.59 -10.82
C PRO A 231 -14.48 -23.35 -10.54
N PRO A 232 -15.17 -22.77 -11.54
CA PRO A 232 -16.07 -21.62 -11.32
C PRO A 232 -17.28 -21.95 -10.44
N SER A 233 -17.62 -23.22 -10.28
CA SER A 233 -18.66 -23.72 -9.37
C SER A 233 -18.31 -23.60 -7.89
N CYS A 234 -17.04 -23.38 -7.56
CA CYS A 234 -16.60 -23.22 -6.17
C CYS A 234 -17.37 -22.13 -5.44
N SER A 235 -17.97 -22.47 -4.30
CA SER A 235 -18.62 -21.50 -3.42
C SER A 235 -17.58 -20.73 -2.62
N SER A 236 -17.60 -19.40 -2.70
CA SER A 236 -16.55 -18.55 -2.12
C SER A 236 -17.11 -17.24 -1.55
N GLY A 237 -18.42 -17.15 -1.33
CA GLY A 237 -19.02 -15.90 -0.85
C GLY A 237 -18.85 -14.69 -1.78
N GLY A 238 -18.53 -14.93 -3.06
CA GLY A 238 -18.27 -13.87 -4.05
C GLY A 238 -16.78 -13.58 -4.31
N VAL A 239 -15.87 -14.21 -3.56
CA VAL A 239 -14.42 -14.15 -3.82
C VAL A 239 -14.09 -14.88 -5.12
N VAL A 240 -13.36 -14.27 -6.02
CA VAL A 240 -12.98 -14.84 -7.33
C VAL A 240 -11.50 -15.16 -7.43
N GLY A 241 -10.68 -14.59 -6.52
CA GLY A 241 -9.27 -14.85 -6.35
C GLY A 241 -8.83 -14.56 -4.92
N GLU A 242 -7.70 -15.09 -4.53
CA GLU A 242 -7.04 -14.81 -3.25
C GLU A 242 -5.54 -15.10 -3.40
N ALA A 243 -4.70 -14.24 -2.80
CA ALA A 243 -3.26 -14.40 -2.91
C ALA A 243 -2.52 -14.07 -1.62
N THR A 244 -1.29 -14.57 -1.53
CA THR A 244 -0.33 -14.07 -0.54
C THR A 244 0.16 -12.68 -0.94
N VAL A 245 0.40 -11.80 0.06
CA VAL A 245 0.85 -10.42 -0.17
C VAL A 245 2.35 -10.31 0.07
N GLY A 246 3.10 -10.11 -1.00
CA GLY A 246 4.55 -9.92 -0.97
C GLY A 246 4.98 -8.49 -0.66
N SER A 247 6.24 -8.16 -0.96
CA SER A 247 6.82 -6.83 -0.67
C SER A 247 7.38 -6.10 -1.89
N SER A 248 7.73 -6.83 -2.96
CA SER A 248 8.34 -6.28 -4.16
C SER A 248 8.23 -7.25 -5.34
N PHE A 249 8.66 -6.83 -6.52
CA PHE A 249 8.80 -7.70 -7.69
C PHE A 249 9.79 -8.87 -7.51
N ALA A 250 10.52 -8.94 -6.43
CA ALA A 250 11.35 -10.11 -6.10
C ALA A 250 10.57 -11.17 -5.31
N SER A 251 9.37 -10.86 -4.83
CA SER A 251 8.56 -11.80 -4.07
C SER A 251 7.83 -12.76 -5.00
N GLY A 252 7.85 -14.04 -4.65
CA GLY A 252 6.88 -15.02 -5.13
C GLY A 252 5.71 -15.14 -4.16
N GLY A 253 5.04 -16.29 -4.20
CA GLY A 253 3.92 -16.58 -3.30
C GLY A 253 2.98 -17.64 -3.85
N ALA A 254 1.77 -17.67 -3.31
CA ALA A 254 0.71 -18.54 -3.79
C ALA A 254 -0.52 -17.72 -4.13
N LEU A 255 -1.29 -18.16 -5.11
CA LEU A 255 -2.56 -17.56 -5.47
C LEU A 255 -3.56 -18.63 -5.96
N ILE A 256 -4.83 -18.36 -5.72
CA ILE A 256 -5.97 -19.16 -6.18
C ILE A 256 -6.83 -18.29 -7.08
N VAL A 257 -7.23 -18.82 -8.25
CA VAL A 257 -8.11 -18.13 -9.21
C VAL A 257 -9.22 -19.07 -9.65
N LYS A 258 -10.46 -18.59 -9.68
CA LYS A 258 -11.56 -19.30 -10.35
C LYS A 258 -11.35 -19.33 -11.86
N ALA A 259 -11.40 -20.51 -12.44
CA ALA A 259 -11.19 -20.76 -13.86
C ALA A 259 -12.38 -20.30 -14.73
N GLY A 260 -12.90 -19.10 -14.52
CA GLY A 260 -14.06 -18.57 -15.26
C GLY A 260 -14.18 -17.07 -15.19
N GLY A 261 -14.98 -16.48 -16.06
CA GLY A 261 -15.26 -15.05 -16.06
C GLY A 261 -14.06 -14.19 -16.52
N ALA A 262 -13.51 -13.38 -15.61
CA ALA A 262 -12.40 -12.45 -15.86
C ALA A 262 -11.06 -13.08 -15.47
N ILE A 263 -10.75 -14.29 -15.91
CA ILE A 263 -9.62 -15.09 -15.44
C ILE A 263 -8.27 -14.35 -15.50
N GLU A 264 -7.94 -13.70 -16.62
CA GLU A 264 -6.68 -12.95 -16.77
C GLU A 264 -6.63 -11.73 -15.83
N GLY A 265 -7.73 -10.99 -15.72
CA GLY A 265 -7.82 -9.84 -14.82
C GLY A 265 -7.66 -10.24 -13.37
N THR A 266 -8.36 -11.29 -12.94
CA THR A 266 -8.25 -11.83 -11.58
C THR A 266 -6.84 -12.37 -11.34
N TYR A 267 -6.31 -13.18 -12.24
CA TYR A 267 -4.97 -13.74 -12.08
C TYR A 267 -3.89 -12.65 -12.03
N ALA A 268 -3.97 -11.63 -12.87
CA ALA A 268 -3.03 -10.52 -12.82
C ALA A 268 -3.16 -9.71 -11.52
N HIS A 269 -4.39 -9.53 -11.02
CA HIS A 269 -4.66 -8.89 -9.72
C HIS A 269 -3.99 -9.67 -8.59
N GLU A 270 -4.24 -10.98 -8.49
CA GLU A 270 -3.66 -11.84 -7.45
C GLU A 270 -2.12 -11.90 -7.53
N THR A 271 -1.58 -11.94 -8.75
CA THR A 271 -0.12 -11.84 -8.94
C THR A 271 0.41 -10.47 -8.45
N GLY A 272 -0.37 -9.41 -8.63
CA GLY A 272 -0.04 -8.08 -8.07
C GLY A 272 0.11 -8.10 -6.55
N HIS A 273 -0.74 -8.84 -5.84
CA HIS A 273 -0.57 -9.07 -4.40
C HIS A 273 0.73 -9.80 -4.08
N ASN A 274 1.11 -10.83 -4.85
CA ASN A 274 2.41 -11.49 -4.65
C ASN A 274 3.57 -10.49 -4.79
N TYR A 275 3.44 -9.44 -5.60
CA TYR A 275 4.43 -8.37 -5.73
C TYR A 275 4.25 -7.23 -4.72
N GLY A 276 3.35 -7.37 -3.75
CA GLY A 276 3.15 -6.42 -2.65
C GLY A 276 2.22 -5.26 -2.96
N PHE A 277 1.50 -5.29 -4.07
CA PHE A 277 0.47 -4.29 -4.34
C PHE A 277 -0.78 -4.54 -3.51
N GLU A 278 -1.35 -3.48 -2.99
CA GLU A 278 -2.68 -3.42 -2.41
C GLU A 278 -3.67 -2.87 -3.45
N HIS A 279 -4.95 -2.85 -3.13
CA HIS A 279 -6.01 -2.48 -4.06
C HIS A 279 -5.90 -1.05 -4.60
N ALA A 280 -6.33 -0.88 -5.85
CA ALA A 280 -6.60 0.41 -6.45
C ALA A 280 -8.04 0.85 -6.12
N ASN A 281 -8.15 1.97 -5.42
CA ASN A 281 -9.40 2.49 -4.88
C ASN A 281 -9.79 3.81 -5.53
N VAL A 282 -11.02 4.26 -5.28
CA VAL A 282 -11.44 5.63 -5.57
C VAL A 282 -11.73 6.37 -4.26
N ARG A 283 -11.20 7.59 -4.15
CA ARG A 283 -11.43 8.46 -3.00
C ARG A 283 -12.46 9.53 -3.32
N TRP A 284 -13.61 9.45 -2.67
CA TRP A 284 -14.70 10.42 -2.80
C TRP A 284 -15.03 11.08 -1.47
N SER A 285 -14.89 12.41 -1.39
CA SER A 285 -15.19 13.20 -0.18
C SER A 285 -14.60 12.64 1.11
N GLY A 286 -13.34 12.15 1.03
CA GLY A 286 -12.61 11.62 2.18
C GLY A 286 -12.79 10.12 2.46
N THR A 287 -13.79 9.46 1.84
CA THR A 287 -13.99 8.00 1.91
C THR A 287 -13.20 7.32 0.79
N SER A 288 -12.46 6.25 1.09
CA SER A 288 -11.85 5.37 0.10
C SER A 288 -12.83 4.24 -0.20
N MET A 289 -13.13 4.02 -1.47
CA MET A 289 -13.98 2.94 -1.98
C MET A 289 -13.07 1.91 -2.61
N GLU A 290 -13.02 0.75 -2.00
CA GLU A 290 -12.12 -0.32 -2.35
C GLU A 290 -12.47 -0.90 -3.72
N TYR A 291 -11.45 -1.28 -4.51
CA TYR A 291 -11.52 -1.82 -5.88
C TYR A 291 -12.04 -0.87 -6.97
N TYR A 292 -12.61 0.28 -6.64
CA TYR A 292 -13.18 1.18 -7.64
C TYR A 292 -12.13 1.84 -8.56
N GLY A 293 -10.83 1.66 -8.31
CA GLY A 293 -9.74 2.20 -9.14
C GLY A 293 -9.50 1.43 -10.43
N ILE A 294 -10.52 1.22 -11.27
CA ILE A 294 -10.47 0.38 -12.48
C ILE A 294 -9.59 0.92 -13.62
N TYR A 295 -8.80 1.95 -13.37
CA TYR A 295 -7.68 2.34 -14.24
C TYR A 295 -6.47 1.42 -14.09
N ASP A 296 -6.42 0.64 -13.04
CA ASP A 296 -5.33 -0.28 -12.69
C ASP A 296 -5.84 -1.72 -12.55
N VAL A 297 -4.95 -2.68 -12.80
CA VAL A 297 -5.20 -4.12 -12.60
C VAL A 297 -5.63 -4.44 -11.16
N MET A 298 -5.20 -3.66 -10.17
CA MET A 298 -5.57 -3.82 -8.77
C MET A 298 -6.96 -3.25 -8.40
N GLY A 299 -7.79 -2.92 -9.38
CA GLY A 299 -9.21 -2.60 -9.24
C GLY A 299 -10.10 -3.83 -9.42
N PHE A 300 -11.44 -3.61 -9.56
CA PHE A 300 -12.39 -4.70 -9.81
C PHE A 300 -12.03 -5.49 -11.07
N ALA A 301 -12.06 -6.82 -10.97
CA ALA A 301 -12.02 -7.71 -12.11
C ALA A 301 -13.38 -7.68 -12.86
N ILE A 302 -13.35 -7.37 -14.16
CA ILE A 302 -14.54 -7.19 -15.02
C ILE A 302 -14.45 -8.14 -16.20
N THR A 303 -15.43 -9.04 -16.31
CA THR A 303 -15.47 -10.03 -17.38
C THR A 303 -15.54 -9.38 -18.78
N GLY A 304 -14.75 -9.90 -19.71
CA GLY A 304 -14.78 -9.56 -21.12
C GLY A 304 -14.14 -8.23 -21.49
N VAL A 305 -13.31 -7.66 -20.61
CA VAL A 305 -12.53 -6.45 -20.91
C VAL A 305 -11.05 -6.65 -20.59
N ASN A 306 -10.19 -5.87 -21.25
CA ASN A 306 -8.77 -5.85 -20.93
C ASN A 306 -8.55 -5.18 -19.56
N GLN A 307 -7.92 -5.88 -18.65
CA GLN A 307 -7.55 -5.38 -17.33
C GLN A 307 -6.04 -5.29 -17.11
N LEU A 308 -5.25 -5.73 -18.08
CA LEU A 308 -3.80 -5.64 -18.09
C LEU A 308 -3.35 -4.24 -18.52
N THR A 309 -3.85 -3.23 -17.81
CA THR A 309 -3.61 -1.81 -18.09
C THR A 309 -2.26 -1.37 -17.53
N ALA A 310 -1.70 -0.29 -18.08
CA ALA A 310 -0.44 0.26 -17.59
C ALA A 310 -0.57 0.68 -16.11
N LEU A 311 0.39 0.29 -15.26
CA LEU A 311 0.39 0.64 -13.84
C LEU A 311 0.41 2.16 -13.64
N SER A 312 -0.41 2.65 -12.72
CA SER A 312 -0.35 4.06 -12.29
C SER A 312 0.98 4.39 -11.61
N THR A 313 1.35 5.65 -11.67
CA THR A 313 2.62 6.14 -11.14
C THR A 313 2.84 5.81 -9.66
N PRO A 314 1.86 5.89 -8.73
CA PRO A 314 2.08 5.49 -7.35
C PRO A 314 2.54 4.04 -7.16
N PHE A 315 2.02 3.09 -7.95
CA PHE A 315 2.47 1.69 -7.92
C PHE A 315 3.92 1.56 -8.38
N ARG A 316 4.29 2.25 -9.47
CA ARG A 316 5.67 2.25 -9.98
C ARG A 316 6.65 2.89 -8.98
N VAL A 317 6.24 3.97 -8.31
CA VAL A 317 7.03 4.61 -7.24
C VAL A 317 7.19 3.68 -6.04
N PHE A 318 6.13 2.97 -5.66
CA PHE A 318 6.18 2.01 -4.56
C PHE A 318 7.22 0.91 -4.82
N GLN A 319 7.29 0.40 -6.05
CA GLN A 319 8.26 -0.62 -6.47
C GLN A 319 9.66 -0.07 -6.81
N GLY A 320 9.83 1.26 -6.84
CA GLY A 320 11.12 1.88 -7.18
C GLY A 320 11.53 1.75 -8.65
N ILE A 321 10.59 1.46 -9.55
CA ILE A 321 10.83 1.19 -10.99
C ILE A 321 10.58 2.40 -11.90
N THR A 322 10.53 3.61 -11.36
CA THR A 322 10.35 4.81 -12.17
C THR A 322 11.61 5.18 -12.92
N ARG A 323 11.48 5.49 -14.22
CA ARG A 323 12.59 5.87 -15.08
C ARG A 323 12.99 7.33 -14.90
N PRO A 324 14.26 7.71 -15.14
CA PRO A 324 14.65 9.11 -15.19
C PRO A 324 13.81 9.90 -16.20
N GLY A 325 13.26 11.05 -15.76
CA GLY A 325 12.41 11.91 -16.61
C GLY A 325 10.94 11.46 -16.75
N GLU A 326 10.57 10.29 -16.23
CA GLU A 326 9.18 9.81 -16.23
C GLU A 326 8.25 10.70 -15.40
N ILE A 327 8.75 11.26 -14.30
CA ILE A 327 7.96 12.08 -13.37
C ILE A 327 8.51 13.49 -13.33
N GLN A 328 7.72 14.47 -13.77
CA GLN A 328 8.02 15.88 -13.54
C GLN A 328 7.55 16.28 -12.14
N ALA A 329 8.46 16.67 -11.26
CA ALA A 329 8.10 17.17 -9.94
C ALA A 329 7.72 18.65 -9.99
N VAL A 330 6.53 18.98 -9.50
CA VAL A 330 6.06 20.35 -9.28
C VAL A 330 5.90 20.54 -7.77
N ASP A 331 6.80 21.33 -7.17
CA ASP A 331 6.80 21.56 -5.72
C ASP A 331 6.71 23.05 -5.41
N LEU A 332 5.85 23.40 -4.46
CA LEU A 332 5.79 24.73 -3.89
C LEU A 332 7.10 25.08 -3.15
N GLY A 333 7.82 24.09 -2.62
CA GLY A 333 9.04 24.27 -1.84
C GLY A 333 8.81 25.15 -0.62
N ALA A 334 9.76 26.04 -0.32
CA ALA A 334 9.64 27.06 0.72
C ALA A 334 9.04 28.40 0.21
N ARG A 335 8.49 28.43 -1.01
CA ARG A 335 7.97 29.64 -1.63
C ARG A 335 6.78 30.20 -0.86
N THR A 336 6.73 31.51 -0.76
CA THR A 336 5.68 32.29 -0.07
C THR A 336 4.82 33.07 -1.05
N VAL A 337 5.00 32.85 -2.34
CA VAL A 337 4.28 33.52 -3.44
C VAL A 337 3.53 32.45 -4.27
N PRO A 338 2.46 32.82 -4.97
CA PRO A 338 1.80 31.92 -5.91
C PRO A 338 2.78 31.35 -6.94
N VAL A 339 2.59 30.09 -7.31
CA VAL A 339 3.41 29.39 -8.29
C VAL A 339 2.51 28.80 -9.36
N ARG A 340 2.90 28.96 -10.62
CA ARG A 340 2.30 28.27 -11.76
C ARG A 340 3.39 27.43 -12.42
N ALA A 341 3.09 26.18 -12.71
CA ALA A 341 3.91 25.29 -13.51
C ALA A 341 3.07 24.65 -14.61
N THR A 342 3.70 24.37 -15.74
CA THR A 342 3.07 23.65 -16.86
C THR A 342 3.82 22.37 -17.14
N ALA A 343 3.11 21.36 -17.64
CA ALA A 343 3.68 20.11 -18.08
C ALA A 343 2.86 19.54 -19.24
N THR A 344 3.49 18.72 -20.06
CA THR A 344 2.81 17.83 -21.01
C THR A 344 3.00 16.41 -20.54
N ILE A 345 1.90 15.72 -20.26
CA ILE A 345 1.87 14.34 -19.76
C ILE A 345 1.56 13.42 -20.94
N ARG A 346 2.51 12.58 -21.32
CA ARG A 346 2.28 11.53 -22.31
C ARG A 346 1.36 10.45 -21.74
N PRO A 347 0.69 9.66 -22.63
CA PRO A 347 -0.11 8.51 -22.18
C PRO A 347 0.65 7.62 -21.18
N ARG A 348 -0.06 7.11 -20.15
CA ARG A 348 0.56 6.21 -19.17
C ARG A 348 1.11 4.94 -19.83
N SER A 349 0.49 4.50 -20.91
CA SER A 349 0.85 3.36 -21.75
C SER A 349 2.06 3.59 -22.68
N ASP A 350 2.62 4.80 -22.74
CA ASP A 350 3.82 5.08 -23.54
C ASP A 350 5.08 4.57 -22.83
N ASP A 351 6.14 4.27 -23.62
CA ASP A 351 7.39 3.73 -23.08
C ASP A 351 8.37 4.79 -22.60
N ALA A 352 8.21 6.05 -23.00
CA ALA A 352 9.19 7.10 -22.71
C ALA A 352 8.55 8.48 -22.50
N GLY A 353 9.36 9.41 -22.00
CA GLY A 353 9.00 10.80 -21.76
C GLY A 353 8.33 11.02 -20.41
N THR A 354 7.84 12.23 -20.18
CA THR A 354 7.13 12.58 -18.94
C THR A 354 5.73 11.98 -19.00
N ARG A 355 5.47 10.96 -18.18
CA ARG A 355 4.21 10.22 -18.12
C ARG A 355 3.42 10.53 -16.84
N SER A 356 3.99 11.34 -15.94
CA SER A 356 3.32 11.79 -14.73
C SER A 356 3.82 13.12 -14.24
N VAL A 357 2.97 13.84 -13.50
CA VAL A 357 3.37 15.01 -12.74
C VAL A 357 3.14 14.75 -11.24
N ARG A 358 4.20 14.86 -10.46
CA ARG A 358 4.13 14.74 -9.00
C ARG A 358 3.90 16.09 -8.35
N VAL A 359 2.88 16.19 -7.51
CA VAL A 359 2.49 17.40 -6.79
C VAL A 359 2.32 17.09 -5.31
N VAL A 360 2.80 17.94 -4.42
CA VAL A 360 2.50 17.83 -2.98
C VAL A 360 1.39 18.80 -2.62
N ASP A 361 0.24 18.27 -2.21
CA ASP A 361 -0.89 19.08 -1.74
C ASP A 361 -0.49 19.89 -0.49
N PRO A 362 -0.48 21.22 -0.54
CA PRO A 362 -0.04 22.05 0.58
C PRO A 362 -0.98 22.02 1.77
N ASP A 363 -2.24 21.59 1.60
CA ASP A 363 -3.21 21.50 2.69
C ASP A 363 -3.05 20.21 3.50
N THR A 364 -2.93 19.09 2.83
CA THR A 364 -2.86 17.76 3.46
C THR A 364 -1.46 17.20 3.60
N GLY A 365 -0.49 17.70 2.81
CA GLY A 365 0.86 17.13 2.70
C GLY A 365 0.93 15.85 1.87
N ARG A 366 -0.19 15.39 1.30
CA ARG A 366 -0.21 14.18 0.45
C ARG A 366 0.53 14.45 -0.86
N THR A 367 1.28 13.46 -1.29
CA THR A 367 1.81 13.42 -2.66
C THR A 367 0.71 12.93 -3.59
N LEU A 368 0.45 13.72 -4.63
CA LEU A 368 -0.47 13.41 -5.72
C LEU A 368 0.33 13.18 -6.99
N TYR A 369 -0.18 12.31 -7.85
CA TYR A 369 0.35 12.05 -9.18
C TYR A 369 -0.75 12.29 -10.20
N LEU A 370 -0.38 12.91 -11.31
CA LEU A 370 -1.26 13.21 -12.43
C LEU A 370 -0.84 12.31 -13.58
N ASP A 371 -1.63 11.29 -13.89
CA ASP A 371 -1.38 10.34 -14.97
C ASP A 371 -2.36 10.57 -16.10
N TYR A 372 -1.92 10.60 -17.36
CA TYR A 372 -2.81 10.68 -18.51
C TYR A 372 -3.20 9.28 -18.98
N ARG A 373 -4.46 8.93 -18.81
CA ARG A 373 -5.11 7.71 -19.31
C ARG A 373 -5.76 8.01 -20.65
N SER A 374 -5.09 7.68 -21.75
CA SER A 374 -5.55 7.99 -23.10
C SER A 374 -6.58 7.01 -23.65
N GLY A 375 -6.65 5.79 -23.10
CA GLY A 375 -7.44 4.69 -23.65
C GLY A 375 -6.81 4.04 -24.88
N THR A 376 -5.53 4.28 -25.13
CA THR A 376 -4.77 3.73 -26.27
C THR A 376 -3.58 2.89 -25.78
N GLY A 377 -2.90 2.22 -26.70
CA GLY A 377 -1.78 1.35 -26.35
C GLY A 377 -2.23 0.22 -25.41
N GLN A 378 -1.51 -0.02 -24.33
CA GLN A 378 -1.84 -1.03 -23.33
C GLN A 378 -3.20 -0.79 -22.65
N ASP A 379 -3.66 0.45 -22.56
CA ASP A 379 -4.97 0.80 -22.00
C ASP A 379 -6.13 0.59 -22.99
N ALA A 380 -5.88 0.19 -24.24
CA ALA A 380 -6.93 -0.07 -25.23
C ALA A 380 -7.85 -1.23 -24.78
N GLY A 381 -9.17 -1.03 -24.89
CA GLY A 381 -10.17 -2.02 -24.45
C GLY A 381 -10.27 -2.20 -22.94
N SER A 382 -9.68 -1.30 -22.15
CA SER A 382 -9.63 -1.38 -20.68
C SER A 382 -10.99 -1.25 -20.02
N ALA A 383 -11.04 -1.66 -18.73
CA ALA A 383 -12.23 -1.63 -17.92
C ALA A 383 -12.86 -0.23 -17.83
N TYR A 384 -12.07 0.83 -17.68
CA TYR A 384 -12.59 2.20 -17.60
C TYR A 384 -13.17 2.74 -18.92
N LEU A 385 -12.86 2.12 -20.07
CA LEU A 385 -13.50 2.40 -21.35
C LEU A 385 -14.81 1.61 -21.52
N ALA A 386 -14.79 0.33 -21.15
CA ALA A 386 -15.92 -0.57 -21.31
C ALA A 386 -17.01 -0.35 -20.24
N ARG A 387 -16.63 0.17 -19.10
CA ARG A 387 -17.52 0.46 -17.96
C ARG A 387 -17.39 1.92 -17.53
N PRO A 388 -18.04 2.85 -18.25
CA PRO A 388 -17.91 4.29 -17.98
C PRO A 388 -18.51 4.71 -16.63
N SER A 389 -19.21 3.81 -15.92
CA SER A 389 -19.64 4.05 -14.55
C SER A 389 -19.84 2.76 -13.76
N LEU A 390 -19.58 2.85 -12.45
CA LEU A 390 -19.91 1.82 -11.46
C LEU A 390 -20.75 2.43 -10.34
N SER A 391 -21.79 1.72 -9.92
CA SER A 391 -22.63 2.14 -8.79
C SER A 391 -21.89 1.94 -7.46
N SER A 392 -22.02 2.90 -6.57
CA SER A 392 -21.44 2.83 -5.22
C SER A 392 -22.42 3.37 -4.17
N SER A 393 -22.10 3.21 -2.89
CA SER A 393 -22.87 3.80 -1.77
C SER A 393 -22.86 5.35 -1.78
N LYS A 394 -21.98 5.99 -2.57
CA LYS A 394 -21.88 7.45 -2.72
C LYS A 394 -22.55 7.98 -3.99
N GLY A 395 -23.01 7.09 -4.87
CA GLY A 395 -23.51 7.40 -6.19
C GLY A 395 -22.69 6.71 -7.28
N SER A 396 -22.84 7.15 -8.53
CA SER A 396 -22.09 6.58 -9.66
C SER A 396 -20.68 7.14 -9.73
N VAL A 397 -19.66 6.28 -9.60
CA VAL A 397 -18.28 6.60 -9.96
C VAL A 397 -18.17 6.54 -11.48
N ARG A 398 -17.64 7.60 -12.10
CA ARG A 398 -17.60 7.77 -13.56
C ARG A 398 -16.17 7.78 -14.05
N TYR A 399 -15.92 7.03 -15.12
CA TYR A 399 -14.61 6.83 -15.71
C TYR A 399 -14.62 7.31 -17.16
N ALA A 400 -13.52 7.91 -17.58
CA ALA A 400 -13.28 8.33 -18.97
C ALA A 400 -11.78 8.48 -19.20
N PRO A 401 -11.32 8.46 -20.46
CA PRO A 401 -9.98 8.96 -20.79
C PRO A 401 -9.79 10.38 -20.29
N GLY A 402 -8.58 10.70 -19.82
CA GLY A 402 -8.26 12.02 -19.26
C GLY A 402 -7.13 11.98 -18.25
N VAL A 403 -6.90 13.08 -17.56
CA VAL A 403 -5.89 13.16 -16.50
C VAL A 403 -6.51 12.67 -15.19
N VAL A 404 -5.99 11.56 -14.68
CA VAL A 404 -6.39 10.95 -13.41
C VAL A 404 -5.47 11.45 -12.30
N ILE A 405 -6.04 11.91 -11.20
CA ILE A 405 -5.30 12.34 -10.01
C ILE A 405 -5.26 11.16 -9.04
N THR A 406 -4.08 10.62 -8.77
CA THR A 406 -3.88 9.49 -7.89
C THR A 406 -3.03 9.87 -6.67
N ALA A 407 -3.17 9.13 -5.60
CA ALA A 407 -2.33 9.25 -4.41
C ALA A 407 -1.98 7.87 -3.86
N ALA A 408 -0.72 7.70 -3.45
CA ALA A 408 -0.29 6.50 -2.76
C ALA A 408 -1.01 6.36 -1.41
N ARG A 409 -1.32 5.11 -1.05
CA ARG A 409 -1.73 4.67 0.29
C ARG A 409 -0.56 3.97 0.97
N SER A 410 -0.59 3.90 2.29
CA SER A 410 0.34 3.04 3.04
C SER A 410 0.16 1.59 2.61
N GLY A 411 1.26 0.84 2.51
CA GLY A 411 1.23 -0.58 2.17
C GLY A 411 1.16 -0.90 0.68
N GLY A 412 1.32 0.09 -0.23
CA GLY A 412 1.37 -0.18 -1.67
C GLY A 412 0.02 -0.12 -2.38
N GLY A 413 -0.98 0.52 -1.79
CA GLY A 413 -2.26 0.78 -2.45
C GLY A 413 -2.33 2.16 -3.10
N VAL A 414 -3.36 2.39 -3.91
CA VAL A 414 -3.59 3.64 -4.65
C VAL A 414 -5.03 4.12 -4.48
N ASP A 415 -5.22 5.42 -4.29
CA ASP A 415 -6.51 6.10 -4.38
C ASP A 415 -6.53 6.96 -5.66
N ALA A 416 -7.42 6.70 -6.63
CA ALA A 416 -7.80 7.67 -7.64
C ALA A 416 -8.83 8.66 -7.04
N MET A 417 -8.67 9.96 -7.31
CA MET A 417 -9.53 10.99 -6.74
C MET A 417 -10.78 11.20 -7.59
N VAL A 418 -11.94 11.32 -6.95
CA VAL A 418 -13.10 11.95 -7.61
C VAL A 418 -12.79 13.44 -7.77
N VAL A 419 -12.88 13.94 -8.99
CA VAL A 419 -12.43 15.29 -9.35
C VAL A 419 -13.54 16.33 -9.29
N ASP A 420 -14.79 15.89 -9.19
CA ASP A 420 -15.97 16.77 -9.09
C ASP A 420 -17.08 16.23 -8.16
N GLY A 421 -18.16 16.97 -8.02
CA GLY A 421 -19.32 16.53 -7.21
C GLY A 421 -20.17 15.44 -7.88
N SER A 422 -19.94 15.12 -9.16
CA SER A 422 -20.73 14.19 -9.97
C SER A 422 -20.12 12.81 -10.09
N GLY A 423 -18.96 12.59 -9.44
CA GLY A 423 -18.30 11.27 -9.38
C GLY A 423 -17.30 10.99 -10.50
N HIS A 424 -16.90 11.97 -11.30
CA HIS A 424 -15.85 11.80 -12.31
C HIS A 424 -14.49 11.59 -11.65
N THR A 425 -13.68 10.69 -12.22
CA THR A 425 -12.35 10.32 -11.73
C THR A 425 -11.21 10.79 -12.62
N SER A 426 -11.54 11.42 -13.76
CA SER A 426 -10.59 12.00 -14.70
C SER A 426 -10.99 13.42 -15.10
N LEU A 427 -10.01 14.20 -15.51
CA LEU A 427 -10.16 15.56 -16.04
C LEU A 427 -10.02 15.52 -17.56
N ALA A 428 -11.02 16.01 -18.27
CA ALA A 428 -10.97 16.25 -19.70
C ALA A 428 -10.32 17.61 -20.03
N ALA A 429 -10.08 17.89 -21.31
CA ALA A 429 -9.61 19.20 -21.76
C ALA A 429 -10.60 20.31 -21.35
N GLY A 430 -10.10 21.35 -20.70
CA GLY A 430 -10.85 22.46 -20.13
C GLY A 430 -11.20 22.30 -18.65
N ASP A 431 -11.14 21.10 -18.11
CA ASP A 431 -11.50 20.84 -16.71
C ASP A 431 -10.47 21.39 -15.72
N VAL A 432 -10.98 21.67 -14.51
CA VAL A 432 -10.17 22.16 -13.38
C VAL A 432 -10.56 21.43 -12.12
N TRP A 433 -9.59 20.83 -11.47
CA TRP A 433 -9.74 20.32 -10.11
C TRP A 433 -9.07 21.26 -9.09
N HIS A 434 -9.64 21.33 -7.91
CA HIS A 434 -9.07 22.05 -6.77
C HIS A 434 -8.99 21.14 -5.56
N ASN A 435 -7.93 21.28 -4.75
CA ASN A 435 -7.94 20.70 -3.42
C ASN A 435 -8.98 21.42 -2.53
N ARG A 436 -9.35 20.81 -1.40
CA ARG A 436 -10.38 21.33 -0.50
C ARG A 436 -10.11 22.77 -0.02
N ALA A 437 -8.86 23.16 0.15
CA ALA A 437 -8.47 24.48 0.62
C ALA A 437 -8.35 25.52 -0.51
N HIS A 438 -8.57 25.14 -1.77
CA HIS A 438 -8.32 25.98 -2.96
C HIS A 438 -6.90 26.58 -2.99
N THR A 439 -5.92 25.86 -2.42
CA THR A 439 -4.51 26.26 -2.45
C THR A 439 -3.74 25.56 -3.57
N LEU A 440 -4.34 24.56 -4.19
CA LEU A 440 -3.83 23.81 -5.33
C LEU A 440 -4.95 23.67 -6.35
N ALA A 441 -4.64 24.03 -7.60
CA ALA A 441 -5.51 23.74 -8.75
C ALA A 441 -4.72 22.97 -9.81
N VAL A 442 -5.37 22.00 -10.44
CA VAL A 442 -4.90 21.27 -11.62
C VAL A 442 -5.88 21.55 -12.75
N ARG A 443 -5.39 22.13 -13.83
CA ARG A 443 -6.17 22.42 -15.04
C ARG A 443 -5.60 21.65 -16.23
N VAL A 444 -6.45 20.95 -16.95
CA VAL A 444 -6.11 20.37 -18.28
C VAL A 444 -6.42 21.42 -19.32
N THR A 445 -5.37 22.00 -19.92
CA THR A 445 -5.53 23.10 -20.90
C THR A 445 -5.79 22.61 -22.32
N GLY A 446 -5.45 21.36 -22.59
CA GLY A 446 -5.68 20.68 -23.87
C GLY A 446 -5.19 19.25 -23.83
N ILE A 447 -5.66 18.47 -24.78
CA ILE A 447 -5.20 17.09 -25.03
C ILE A 447 -5.02 16.97 -26.54
N ASP A 448 -3.82 16.55 -26.96
CA ASP A 448 -3.48 16.34 -28.38
C ASP A 448 -2.53 15.14 -28.56
N ALA A 449 -1.92 15.00 -29.73
CA ALA A 449 -0.99 13.90 -30.04
C ALA A 449 0.29 13.91 -29.17
N ALA A 450 0.66 15.05 -28.60
CA ALA A 450 1.81 15.15 -27.69
C ALA A 450 1.47 14.67 -26.26
N GLY A 451 0.18 14.65 -25.90
CA GLY A 451 -0.31 14.23 -24.61
C GLY A 451 -1.31 15.21 -23.98
N ALA A 452 -1.51 15.14 -22.68
CA ALA A 452 -2.34 16.05 -21.92
C ALA A 452 -1.50 17.24 -21.41
N HIS A 453 -1.90 18.44 -21.79
CA HIS A 453 -1.26 19.69 -21.33
C HIS A 453 -1.92 20.11 -20.01
N VAL A 454 -1.13 20.21 -18.96
CA VAL A 454 -1.63 20.58 -17.65
C VAL A 454 -0.96 21.83 -17.11
N THR A 455 -1.72 22.59 -16.34
CA THR A 455 -1.23 23.68 -15.51
C THR A 455 -1.50 23.35 -14.06
N VAL A 456 -0.48 23.46 -13.22
CA VAL A 456 -0.57 23.29 -11.77
C VAL A 456 -0.37 24.66 -11.13
N ASP A 457 -1.41 25.17 -10.47
CA ASP A 457 -1.41 26.45 -9.80
C ASP A 457 -1.41 26.28 -8.28
N PHE A 458 -0.41 26.87 -7.63
CA PHE A 458 -0.40 27.03 -6.18
C PHE A 458 -0.78 28.45 -5.81
N THR A 459 -1.85 28.61 -5.03
CA THR A 459 -2.25 29.88 -4.43
C THR A 459 -2.05 29.82 -2.93
N LEU A 460 -1.69 30.95 -2.31
CA LEU A 460 -1.53 30.98 -0.86
C LEU A 460 -2.90 31.01 -0.17
N GLY A 461 -3.17 30.01 0.65
CA GLY A 461 -4.35 29.97 1.51
C GLY A 461 -4.34 31.06 2.58
N LYS A 462 -5.50 31.41 3.10
CA LYS A 462 -5.67 32.30 4.26
C LYS A 462 -5.84 31.47 5.52
N LEU A 463 -5.00 31.72 6.54
CA LEU A 463 -5.16 31.06 7.84
C LEU A 463 -6.42 31.58 8.53
N THR A 464 -7.29 30.69 8.98
CA THR A 464 -8.26 31.00 10.03
C THR A 464 -7.47 31.30 11.30
N THR A 465 -7.74 32.42 11.96
CA THR A 465 -6.93 32.88 13.09
C THR A 465 -7.81 33.33 14.25
N ALA A 466 -7.40 33.05 15.48
CA ALA A 466 -7.98 33.62 16.69
C ALA A 466 -7.06 34.65 17.32
N LYS A 467 -7.64 35.61 18.04
CA LYS A 467 -6.87 36.54 18.86
C LYS A 467 -6.27 35.77 20.05
N PRO A 468 -4.94 35.77 20.25
CA PRO A 468 -4.35 35.05 21.35
C PRO A 468 -4.71 35.63 22.70
N ARG A 469 -4.73 34.81 23.73
CA ARG A 469 -4.98 35.19 25.12
C ARG A 469 -3.73 34.86 25.96
N ILE A 470 -3.58 35.62 27.05
CA ILE A 470 -2.54 35.35 28.05
C ILE A 470 -3.20 34.77 29.30
N SER A 471 -2.68 33.67 29.81
CA SER A 471 -3.07 33.08 31.10
C SER A 471 -1.91 33.13 32.09
N GLY A 472 -2.22 33.14 33.37
CA GLY A 472 -1.26 33.22 34.49
C GLY A 472 -1.43 34.51 35.32
N LYS A 473 -0.80 34.53 36.50
CA LYS A 473 -0.86 35.68 37.41
C LYS A 473 0.20 36.73 37.05
N PRO A 474 -0.16 38.03 36.85
CA PRO A 474 0.77 39.08 36.45
C PRO A 474 1.60 39.59 37.64
N HIS A 475 2.43 38.73 38.21
CA HIS A 475 3.34 39.00 39.30
C HIS A 475 4.77 38.62 38.95
N VAL A 476 5.76 39.38 39.46
CA VAL A 476 7.18 39.01 39.34
C VAL A 476 7.41 37.61 39.91
N GLY A 477 8.24 36.82 39.25
CA GLY A 477 8.53 35.42 39.59
C GLY A 477 7.51 34.40 39.04
N ARG A 478 6.34 34.84 38.56
CA ARG A 478 5.33 33.97 37.97
C ARG A 478 5.49 33.83 36.44
N THR A 479 4.93 32.77 35.90
CA THR A 479 4.96 32.49 34.45
C THR A 479 3.63 32.80 33.80
N LEU A 480 3.68 33.61 32.75
CA LEU A 480 2.57 33.80 31.82
C LEU A 480 2.65 32.75 30.70
N LYS A 481 1.50 32.30 30.21
CA LYS A 481 1.37 31.36 29.09
C LYS A 481 0.55 32.02 27.97
N ALA A 482 1.10 32.00 26.75
CA ALA A 482 0.36 32.35 25.55
C ALA A 482 -0.60 31.21 25.16
N ARG A 483 -1.83 31.57 24.80
CA ARG A 483 -2.87 30.66 24.29
C ARG A 483 -3.26 31.16 22.90
N PRO A 484 -2.78 30.53 21.83
CA PRO A 484 -3.08 30.99 20.45
C PRO A 484 -4.56 31.03 20.11
N GLY A 485 -5.37 30.11 20.66
CA GLY A 485 -6.77 29.91 20.26
C GLY A 485 -6.88 28.96 19.06
N ALA A 486 -8.06 28.97 18.41
CA ALA A 486 -8.31 28.14 17.24
C ALA A 486 -7.69 28.79 15.98
N TRP A 487 -6.87 28.00 15.29
CA TRP A 487 -6.26 28.36 14.01
C TRP A 487 -6.46 27.19 13.03
N THR A 488 -6.24 27.43 11.73
CA THR A 488 -6.22 26.37 10.72
C THR A 488 -5.36 25.20 11.22
N SER A 489 -5.86 23.98 11.12
CA SER A 489 -5.15 22.76 11.56
C SER A 489 -3.77 22.66 10.89
N GLY A 490 -2.77 22.16 11.61
CA GLY A 490 -1.39 22.06 11.13
C GLY A 490 -0.61 23.40 11.15
N THR A 491 -1.13 24.47 11.77
CA THR A 491 -0.38 25.72 11.94
C THR A 491 0.68 25.57 13.01
N THR A 492 1.92 25.92 12.69
CA THR A 492 3.03 26.07 13.65
C THR A 492 3.11 27.49 14.17
N PHE A 493 3.55 27.69 15.43
CA PHE A 493 3.54 28.98 16.09
C PHE A 493 4.93 29.42 16.55
N SER A 494 5.19 30.73 16.38
CA SER A 494 6.27 31.45 17.06
C SER A 494 5.70 32.59 17.88
N TYR A 495 6.45 33.01 18.91
CA TYR A 495 5.98 33.95 19.91
C TYR A 495 6.94 35.10 20.07
N THR A 496 6.40 36.30 20.29
CA THR A 496 7.17 37.48 20.65
C THR A 496 6.43 38.22 21.77
N TRP A 497 7.06 38.32 22.92
CA TRP A 497 6.49 39.01 24.07
C TRP A 497 6.93 40.48 24.11
N HIS A 498 6.03 41.34 24.56
CA HIS A 498 6.22 42.77 24.66
C HIS A 498 5.86 43.26 26.05
N ALA A 499 6.63 44.23 26.56
CA ALA A 499 6.35 44.97 27.80
C ALA A 499 6.15 46.45 27.45
N ASN A 500 4.98 47.05 27.73
CA ASN A 500 4.58 48.36 27.29
C ASN A 500 4.83 48.64 25.79
N GLY A 501 4.63 47.60 24.94
CA GLY A 501 4.84 47.64 23.50
C GLY A 501 6.28 47.38 23.03
N LYS A 502 7.27 47.42 23.90
CA LYS A 502 8.67 47.08 23.55
C LYS A 502 8.92 45.57 23.64
N ARG A 503 9.59 45.02 22.62
CA ARG A 503 9.93 43.61 22.57
C ARG A 503 10.81 43.18 23.77
N ILE A 504 10.48 42.08 24.39
CA ILE A 504 11.32 41.44 25.44
C ILE A 504 12.33 40.53 24.73
N LYS A 505 13.63 40.88 24.82
CA LYS A 505 14.71 40.11 24.16
C LYS A 505 14.74 38.67 24.69
N GLY A 506 14.84 37.70 23.80
CA GLY A 506 14.89 36.27 24.15
C GLY A 506 13.56 35.61 24.52
N ALA A 507 12.46 36.37 24.64
CA ALA A 507 11.14 35.82 24.97
C ALA A 507 10.42 35.35 23.69
N THR A 508 10.78 34.14 23.22
CA THR A 508 10.32 33.55 21.93
C THR A 508 9.50 32.28 22.09
N THR A 509 9.25 31.84 23.34
CA THR A 509 8.45 30.63 23.62
C THR A 509 7.03 30.97 24.04
N ALA A 510 6.15 29.97 24.08
CA ALA A 510 4.78 30.11 24.56
C ALA A 510 4.69 30.50 26.06
N LYS A 511 5.80 30.44 26.80
CA LYS A 511 5.86 30.78 28.23
C LYS A 511 6.80 31.97 28.44
N LEU A 512 6.40 32.87 29.33
CA LEU A 512 7.22 34.00 29.78
C LEU A 512 7.30 34.01 31.30
N ARG A 513 8.49 33.78 31.89
CA ARG A 513 8.74 34.01 33.31
C ARG A 513 8.94 35.52 33.53
N LEU A 514 8.14 36.10 34.42
CA LEU A 514 8.22 37.54 34.74
C LEU A 514 9.38 37.81 35.69
N THR A 515 10.16 38.81 35.38
CA THR A 515 11.28 39.28 36.22
C THR A 515 11.02 40.70 36.75
N LYS A 516 11.89 41.24 37.58
CA LYS A 516 11.81 42.62 38.07
C LYS A 516 11.79 43.64 36.92
N ALA A 517 12.37 43.32 35.75
CA ALA A 517 12.37 44.16 34.54
C ALA A 517 10.96 44.43 33.96
N GLN A 518 9.96 43.60 34.26
CA GLN A 518 8.59 43.77 33.83
C GLN A 518 7.70 44.39 34.90
N LYS A 519 8.16 44.60 36.12
CA LYS A 519 7.38 45.22 37.20
C LYS A 519 6.83 46.59 36.77
N GLY A 520 5.58 46.86 37.04
CA GLY A 520 4.86 48.07 36.63
C GLY A 520 4.42 48.17 35.18
N LYS A 521 4.88 47.24 34.31
CA LYS A 521 4.58 47.23 32.87
C LYS A 521 3.37 46.34 32.55
N ARG A 522 2.71 46.63 31.43
CA ARG A 522 1.66 45.76 30.84
C ARG A 522 2.32 44.86 29.77
N VAL A 523 2.02 43.56 29.80
CA VAL A 523 2.61 42.59 28.89
C VAL A 523 1.60 42.14 27.84
N SER A 524 2.03 41.99 26.59
CA SER A 524 1.28 41.35 25.50
C SER A 524 2.17 40.35 24.78
N VAL A 525 1.54 39.45 24.03
CA VAL A 525 2.23 38.46 23.19
C VAL A 525 1.69 38.55 21.75
N SER A 526 2.60 38.62 20.79
CA SER A 526 2.31 38.41 19.38
C SER A 526 2.56 36.94 19.06
N VAL A 527 1.58 36.28 18.47
CA VAL A 527 1.64 34.90 17.98
C VAL A 527 1.64 34.96 16.48
N THR A 528 2.68 34.43 15.86
CA THR A 528 2.80 34.31 14.41
C THR A 528 2.58 32.86 14.02
N GLY A 529 1.54 32.60 13.21
CA GLY A 529 1.22 31.29 12.67
C GLY A 529 1.76 31.11 11.26
N LYS A 530 2.37 29.97 11.00
CA LYS A 530 2.86 29.53 9.69
C LYS A 530 2.31 28.16 9.35
N LYS A 531 1.87 27.98 8.11
CA LYS A 531 1.53 26.68 7.52
C LYS A 531 2.01 26.70 6.07
N ARG A 532 2.53 25.55 5.60
CA ARG A 532 2.94 25.41 4.19
C ARG A 532 1.76 25.73 3.27
N GLY A 533 1.97 26.48 2.21
CA GLY A 533 0.93 26.90 1.27
C GLY A 533 -0.03 27.98 1.80
N TYR A 534 0.25 28.61 2.94
CA TYR A 534 -0.60 29.64 3.52
C TYR A 534 0.17 30.93 3.81
N THR A 535 -0.53 32.06 3.68
CA THR A 535 0.03 33.37 4.08
C THR A 535 0.30 33.36 5.59
N THR A 536 1.54 33.72 5.97
CA THR A 536 1.91 33.88 7.38
C THR A 536 1.11 35.03 8.02
N VAL A 537 0.53 34.77 9.19
CA VAL A 537 -0.28 35.77 9.91
C VAL A 537 0.23 35.94 11.34
N SER A 538 0.27 37.20 11.81
CA SER A 538 0.58 37.51 13.20
C SER A 538 -0.63 38.18 13.89
N LYS A 539 -0.96 37.73 15.10
CA LYS A 539 -2.01 38.28 15.95
C LYS A 539 -1.45 38.60 17.33
N THR A 540 -1.86 39.74 17.89
CA THR A 540 -1.38 40.18 19.21
C THR A 540 -2.52 40.12 20.24
N SER A 541 -2.19 39.62 21.43
CA SER A 541 -3.11 39.52 22.57
C SER A 541 -3.54 40.89 23.10
N ALA A 542 -4.60 40.94 23.90
CA ALA A 542 -4.80 42.02 24.82
C ALA A 542 -3.61 42.14 25.81
N LYS A 543 -3.38 43.34 26.32
CA LYS A 543 -2.39 43.62 27.35
C LYS A 543 -2.86 43.07 28.70
N THR A 544 -1.96 42.56 29.52
CA THR A 544 -2.24 42.20 30.92
C THR A 544 -2.55 43.44 31.77
N ARG A 545 -3.04 43.25 33.00
CA ARG A 545 -2.90 44.28 34.05
C ARG A 545 -1.40 44.53 34.28
N LYS A 546 -1.08 45.70 34.96
CA LYS A 546 0.34 45.98 35.34
C LYS A 546 0.89 44.84 36.17
N ILE A 547 2.14 44.42 35.84
CA ILE A 547 2.85 43.40 36.60
C ILE A 547 3.15 43.92 38.01
N ARG A 548 2.75 43.19 39.02
CA ARG A 548 2.98 43.50 40.44
C ARG A 548 4.27 42.86 40.94
#